data_815c3c6b468cc34f866e920edfba586a
#
_entry.id   815c3c6b468cc34f866e920edfba586a
#
_cell.length_a   1.000
_cell.length_b   1.000
_cell.length_c   1.000
_cell.angle_alpha   90.00
_cell.angle_beta   90.00
_cell.angle_gamma   90.00
#
_symmetry.space_group_name_H-M   'P 1'
#
loop_
_entity.id
_entity.type
_entity.pdbx_description
1 polymer ?
#
loop_
_entity_poly.entity_id
_entity_poly.type
_entity_poly.pdbx_seq_one_letter_code
_entity_poly.pdbx_strand_id
1 'polypeptide(L)'
;MNLCAFGNHNGGQIAFNPLAEPGTPEYGTLYISIGDGGSGGDPMNMSQNLASVFGKILRINPIGSNSENGQYGIPADNPFVNDNEASTLGEI
;
A
#
# COMPACT_ATOMS: atom_id res chain seq x y z
N MET A 1 -8.16 9.20 12.77
CA MET A 1 -6.95 8.64 13.41
C MET A 1 -5.70 9.22 12.74
N ASN A 2 -4.76 9.72 13.49
CA ASN A 2 -3.48 10.16 12.95
C ASN A 2 -2.48 9.01 13.05
N LEU A 3 -2.09 8.45 11.90
CA LEU A 3 -1.16 7.32 11.82
C LEU A 3 0.31 7.77 11.74
N CYS A 4 0.56 9.07 11.69
CA CYS A 4 1.88 9.63 11.39
C CYS A 4 2.44 10.37 12.58
N ALA A 5 3.76 10.30 12.76
CA ALA A 5 4.46 10.99 13.85
C ALA A 5 4.52 12.51 13.63
N PHE A 6 4.41 12.96 12.38
CA PHE A 6 4.52 14.36 12.00
C PHE A 6 3.27 14.82 11.27
N GLY A 7 3.08 16.14 11.18
CA GLY A 7 1.88 16.73 10.58
C GLY A 7 1.90 16.88 9.07
N ASN A 8 2.95 16.43 8.38
CA ASN A 8 3.10 16.56 6.93
C ASN A 8 3.52 15.24 6.29
N HIS A 9 3.55 15.19 4.95
CA HIS A 9 3.91 14.01 4.15
C HIS A 9 3.07 12.77 4.52
N ASN A 10 1.79 12.96 4.78
CA ASN A 10 0.91 11.89 5.23
C ASN A 10 0.17 11.25 4.05
N GLY A 11 -1.08 11.56 3.86
CA GLY A 11 -1.88 11.01 2.79
C GLY A 11 -1.49 11.55 1.43
N GLY A 12 -1.80 10.80 0.40
CA GLY A 12 -1.61 11.17 -0.98
C GLY A 12 -2.92 11.06 -1.73
N GLN A 13 -3.00 10.10 -2.66
CA GLN A 13 -4.15 9.90 -3.53
C GLN A 13 -4.60 8.45 -3.50
N ILE A 14 -5.89 8.23 -3.68
CA ILE A 14 -6.44 6.90 -3.96
C ILE A 14 -7.06 6.92 -5.37
N ALA A 15 -6.85 5.87 -6.14
CA ALA A 15 -7.37 5.79 -7.51
C ALA A 15 -7.42 4.36 -8.01
N PHE A 16 -8.41 4.09 -8.88
CA PHE A 16 -8.39 2.90 -9.73
C PHE A 16 -7.64 3.24 -11.02
N ASN A 17 -7.06 2.22 -11.66
CA ASN A 17 -6.45 2.40 -12.99
C ASN A 17 -7.55 2.55 -14.04
N PRO A 18 -7.72 3.73 -14.66
CA PRO A 18 -8.78 3.94 -15.63
C PRO A 18 -8.58 3.19 -16.94
N LEU A 19 -7.38 2.68 -17.19
CA LEU A 19 -7.04 1.93 -18.41
C LEU A 19 -7.14 0.42 -18.22
N ALA A 20 -7.46 -0.04 -17.01
CA ALA A 20 -7.58 -1.48 -16.75
C ALA A 20 -8.80 -2.06 -17.45
N GLU A 21 -8.62 -3.24 -18.05
CA GLU A 21 -9.68 -3.94 -18.76
C GLU A 21 -10.39 -4.95 -17.86
N PRO A 22 -11.73 -5.07 -17.91
CA PRO A 22 -12.43 -6.11 -17.17
C PRO A 22 -11.88 -7.49 -17.47
N GLY A 23 -11.73 -8.32 -16.42
CA GLY A 23 -11.17 -9.66 -16.57
C GLY A 23 -9.66 -9.75 -16.43
N THR A 24 -8.97 -8.62 -16.24
CA THR A 24 -7.52 -8.59 -15.99
C THR A 24 -7.23 -8.42 -14.51
N PRO A 25 -6.02 -8.81 -14.05
CA PRO A 25 -5.65 -8.64 -12.63
C PRO A 25 -5.67 -7.19 -12.14
N GLU A 26 -5.48 -6.22 -13.04
CA GLU A 26 -5.47 -4.80 -12.70
C GLU A 26 -6.86 -4.24 -12.46
N TYR A 27 -7.89 -4.87 -13.03
CA TYR A 27 -9.25 -4.33 -12.95
C TYR A 27 -9.81 -4.48 -11.55
N GLY A 28 -10.31 -3.36 -11.01
CA GLY A 28 -10.91 -3.36 -9.69
C GLY A 28 -9.92 -3.27 -8.53
N THR A 29 -8.62 -3.14 -8.80
CA THR A 29 -7.64 -2.91 -7.74
C THR A 29 -7.50 -1.42 -7.45
N LEU A 30 -7.35 -1.08 -6.17
CA LEU A 30 -7.24 0.28 -5.69
C LEU A 30 -5.78 0.57 -5.35
N TYR A 31 -5.27 1.68 -5.88
CA TYR A 31 -3.92 2.17 -5.58
C TYR A 31 -4.01 3.29 -4.55
N ILE A 32 -3.18 3.22 -3.53
CA ILE A 32 -3.16 4.19 -2.43
C ILE A 32 -1.72 4.67 -2.27
N SER A 33 -1.48 5.96 -2.45
CA SER A 33 -0.16 6.55 -2.23
C SER A 33 -0.10 7.17 -0.84
N ILE A 34 1.00 6.92 -0.13
CA ILE A 34 1.20 7.40 1.24
C ILE A 34 2.60 8.01 1.32
N GLY A 35 2.70 9.21 1.89
CA GLY A 35 3.98 9.87 2.12
C GLY A 35 4.78 9.20 3.24
N ASP A 36 5.98 9.73 3.51
CA ASP A 36 6.90 9.14 4.47
C ASP A 36 6.56 9.43 5.95
N GLY A 37 5.46 10.11 6.19
CA GLY A 37 5.01 10.42 7.54
C GLY A 37 5.49 11.77 8.06
N GLY A 38 6.27 12.50 7.28
CA GLY A 38 6.65 13.88 7.58
C GLY A 38 8.10 14.07 8.00
N SER A 39 8.44 15.33 8.19
CA SER A 39 9.78 15.85 8.45
C SER A 39 10.73 15.64 7.28
N GLY A 40 11.73 16.52 7.13
CA GLY A 40 12.66 16.45 6.02
C GLY A 40 13.62 15.27 6.12
N GLY A 41 13.91 14.62 4.99
CA GLY A 41 14.91 13.57 4.94
C GLY A 41 14.49 12.22 5.47
N ASP A 42 13.18 12.01 5.68
CA ASP A 42 12.65 10.73 6.17
C ASP A 42 13.41 10.25 7.42
N PRO A 43 13.34 11.01 8.54
CA PRO A 43 14.20 10.76 9.70
C PRO A 43 13.97 9.40 10.36
N MET A 44 12.78 8.81 10.18
CA MET A 44 12.44 7.50 10.73
C MET A 44 12.70 6.37 9.73
N ASN A 45 13.27 6.66 8.57
CA ASN A 45 13.61 5.70 7.52
C ASN A 45 12.43 4.83 7.09
N MET A 46 11.25 5.45 6.96
CA MET A 46 10.01 4.72 6.64
C MET A 46 9.95 4.30 5.18
N SER A 47 10.45 5.14 4.27
CA SER A 47 10.30 4.90 2.82
C SER A 47 11.02 3.64 2.35
N GLN A 48 12.12 3.28 2.97
CA GLN A 48 12.89 2.08 2.63
C GLN A 48 12.51 0.86 3.45
N ASN A 49 11.58 1.01 4.38
CA ASN A 49 11.14 -0.08 5.25
C ASN A 49 9.92 -0.76 4.64
N LEU A 50 10.09 -1.98 4.11
CA LEU A 50 8.99 -2.73 3.47
C LEU A 50 7.96 -3.28 4.46
N ALA A 51 8.18 -3.12 5.76
CA ALA A 51 7.18 -3.44 6.78
C ALA A 51 6.32 -2.22 7.15
N SER A 52 6.51 -1.08 6.48
CA SER A 52 5.80 0.17 6.72
C SER A 52 5.01 0.58 5.50
N VAL A 53 3.79 1.11 5.69
CA VAL A 53 2.99 1.72 4.61
C VAL A 53 3.52 3.09 4.20
N PHE A 54 4.34 3.74 5.01
CA PHE A 54 4.83 5.09 4.72
C PHE A 54 5.82 5.10 3.56
N GLY A 55 5.70 6.10 2.70
CA GLY A 55 6.55 6.24 1.53
C GLY A 55 6.30 5.20 0.46
N LYS A 56 5.12 4.64 0.42
CA LYS A 56 4.76 3.51 -0.46
C LYS A 56 3.55 3.82 -1.31
N ILE A 57 3.42 3.07 -2.40
CA ILE A 57 2.16 2.93 -3.13
C ILE A 57 1.64 1.52 -2.82
N LEU A 58 0.44 1.46 -2.26
CA LEU A 58 -0.22 0.20 -1.94
C LEU A 58 -1.20 -0.16 -3.04
N ARG A 59 -1.39 -1.46 -3.25
CA ARG A 59 -2.36 -1.98 -4.21
C ARG A 59 -3.19 -3.05 -3.52
N ILE A 60 -4.50 -2.81 -3.43
CA ILE A 60 -5.41 -3.72 -2.74
C ILE A 60 -6.61 -4.05 -3.62
N ASN A 61 -7.32 -5.11 -3.26
CA ASN A 61 -8.63 -5.44 -3.82
C ASN A 61 -9.69 -5.09 -2.77
N PRO A 62 -10.49 -4.01 -2.97
CA PRO A 62 -11.43 -3.56 -1.95
C PRO A 62 -12.52 -4.58 -1.61
N ILE A 63 -12.84 -5.50 -2.52
CA ILE A 63 -13.89 -6.50 -2.30
C ILE A 63 -13.34 -7.88 -1.93
N GLY A 64 -12.01 -8.00 -1.79
CA GLY A 64 -11.39 -9.25 -1.35
C GLY A 64 -11.38 -9.39 0.16
N SER A 65 -10.82 -10.49 0.66
CA SER A 65 -10.84 -10.79 2.09
C SER A 65 -9.61 -11.55 2.58
N ASN A 66 -8.55 -11.65 1.77
CA ASN A 66 -7.37 -12.43 2.14
C ASN A 66 -6.27 -11.61 2.84
N SER A 67 -6.56 -10.39 3.24
CA SER A 67 -5.65 -9.61 4.08
C SER A 67 -5.65 -10.12 5.52
N GLU A 68 -4.71 -9.64 6.32
CA GLU A 68 -4.58 -10.06 7.71
C GLU A 68 -5.86 -9.82 8.52
N ASN A 69 -6.51 -8.66 8.32
CA ASN A 69 -7.75 -8.36 9.03
C ASN A 69 -9.03 -8.81 8.29
N GLY A 70 -8.91 -9.38 7.10
CA GLY A 70 -10.03 -9.88 6.32
C GLY A 70 -10.94 -8.82 5.71
N GLN A 71 -10.56 -7.54 5.75
CA GLN A 71 -11.41 -6.43 5.31
C GLN A 71 -11.16 -6.01 3.86
N TYR A 72 -10.11 -6.52 3.26
CA TYR A 72 -9.76 -6.28 1.85
C TYR A 72 -8.92 -7.44 1.35
N GLY A 73 -8.68 -7.48 0.04
CA GLY A 73 -7.81 -8.49 -0.56
C GLY A 73 -6.45 -7.92 -0.94
N ILE A 74 -5.45 -8.81 -0.95
CA ILE A 74 -4.12 -8.50 -1.46
C ILE A 74 -3.98 -9.23 -2.81
N PRO A 75 -3.79 -8.49 -3.92
CA PRO A 75 -3.64 -9.14 -5.24
C PRO A 75 -2.44 -10.08 -5.27
N ALA A 76 -2.65 -11.27 -5.84
CA ALA A 76 -1.63 -12.31 -5.88
C ALA A 76 -0.40 -11.92 -6.72
N ASP A 77 -0.54 -10.94 -7.61
CA ASP A 77 0.54 -10.46 -8.46
C ASP A 77 1.24 -9.20 -7.92
N ASN A 78 0.95 -8.80 -6.68
CA ASN A 78 1.74 -7.75 -6.04
C ASN A 78 3.19 -8.22 -5.87
N PRO A 79 4.17 -7.28 -6.01
CA PRO A 79 5.58 -7.69 -6.10
C PRO A 79 6.16 -8.36 -4.86
N PHE A 80 5.61 -8.06 -3.68
CA PHE A 80 6.17 -8.60 -2.42
C PHE A 80 5.27 -9.62 -1.73
N VAL A 81 4.20 -10.07 -2.39
CA VAL A 81 3.25 -10.99 -1.76
C VAL A 81 3.84 -12.39 -1.52
N ASN A 82 4.81 -12.80 -2.33
CA ASN A 82 5.43 -14.13 -2.27
C ASN A 82 6.95 -14.07 -2.05
N ASP A 83 7.45 -13.07 -1.34
CA ASP A 83 8.90 -12.93 -1.13
C ASP A 83 9.42 -13.74 0.06
N ASN A 84 8.56 -14.48 0.77
CA ASN A 84 8.88 -15.27 1.95
C ASN A 84 9.40 -14.45 3.13
N GLU A 85 9.20 -13.15 3.13
CA GLU A 85 9.59 -12.25 4.20
C GLU A 85 8.36 -11.86 5.01
N ALA A 86 8.20 -12.44 6.20
CA ALA A 86 7.02 -12.23 7.03
C ALA A 86 6.81 -10.77 7.44
N SER A 87 7.89 -9.98 7.46
CA SER A 87 7.84 -8.57 7.82
C SER A 87 7.54 -7.64 6.65
N THR A 88 7.49 -8.16 5.41
CA THR A 88 7.21 -7.35 4.22
C THR A 88 5.71 -7.29 3.97
N LEU A 89 5.19 -6.09 3.72
CA LEU A 89 3.77 -5.92 3.45
C LEU A 89 3.44 -6.35 2.02
N GLY A 90 2.55 -7.32 1.87
CA GLY A 90 2.09 -7.80 0.57
C GLY A 90 1.29 -6.75 -0.20
N GLU A 91 0.78 -5.74 0.47
CA GLU A 91 0.02 -4.65 -0.14
C GLU A 91 0.88 -3.73 -1.02
N ILE A 92 2.19 -3.74 -0.80
CA ILE A 92 3.12 -2.89 -1.56
C ILE A 92 3.21 -3.35 -3.02
#